data_64a687196213ae7c1ab8924b3abaad1d
#
_entry.id   64a687196213ae7c1ab8924b3abaad1d
#
_cell.length_a   1.000
_cell.length_b   1.000
_cell.length_c   1.000
_cell.angle_alpha   90.00
_cell.angle_beta   90.00
_cell.angle_gamma   90.00
#
_symmetry.space_group_name_H-M   'P 1'
#
loop_
_entity.id
_entity.type
_entity.pdbx_description
1 polymer ?
#
loop_
_entity_poly.entity_id
_entity_poly.type
_entity_poly.pdbx_seq_one_letter_code
_entity_poly.pdbx_strand_id
1 'polypeptide(L)'
;FFKQKTAYEICACLGGLGDVYKRQHKGQLTTARNFRRLLEGSEMIARPKKHVQDPYSFRCIPQVHGASKDTIDYVGGVLETEINSPTDNPTIFPEKDIIVSAGNFHGQPIALAMDFLAIAVAELGNISERRIYKLISGARELPSFLVAKPGLNSGFMIPQYAAASIVSQSKGLCWPASCDSIPSSQGQEDHVSMGSNAATKLYRVVLNTERVLAIELLNAAQALEFRRPLRSSKPIEDLLAAYRKHVPFVENDQVMYTLIDASVKFLQTEKL
;
A
#
# COMPACT_ATOMS: atom_id res chain seq x y z
N PHE A 1 33.33 8.06 -12.60
CA PHE A 1 33.00 6.67 -13.01
C PHE A 1 32.39 5.98 -11.80
N PHE A 2 31.13 6.25 -11.51
CA PHE A 2 30.37 5.46 -10.56
C PHE A 2 30.18 4.08 -11.16
N LYS A 3 30.69 3.06 -10.48
CA LYS A 3 30.51 1.67 -10.85
C LYS A 3 29.00 1.38 -10.91
N GLN A 4 28.48 1.30 -12.11
CA GLN A 4 27.08 0.88 -12.40
C GLN A 4 26.72 -0.47 -11.75
N LYS A 5 27.69 -1.25 -11.30
CA LYS A 5 27.51 -2.51 -10.59
C LYS A 5 26.66 -2.41 -9.33
N THR A 6 26.82 -1.35 -8.53
CA THR A 6 26.10 -1.21 -7.25
C THR A 6 24.60 -0.93 -7.41
N ALA A 7 24.19 -0.27 -8.52
CA ALA A 7 22.79 -0.04 -8.83
C ALA A 7 22.09 -1.26 -9.43
N TYR A 8 22.84 -2.24 -9.91
CA TYR A 8 22.33 -3.46 -10.53
C TYR A 8 22.29 -4.67 -9.60
N GLU A 9 23.15 -4.69 -8.60
CA GLU A 9 23.25 -5.80 -7.64
C GLU A 9 22.15 -5.73 -6.57
N ILE A 10 21.61 -4.55 -6.39
CA ILE A 10 20.54 -4.32 -5.46
C ILE A 10 19.35 -3.96 -6.33
N CYS A 11 18.23 -4.73 -6.22
CA CYS A 11 16.97 -4.34 -6.83
C CYS A 11 16.96 -2.83 -7.03
N ALA A 12 16.62 -2.31 -8.22
CA ALA A 12 16.70 -0.87 -8.51
C ALA A 12 16.00 -0.01 -7.45
N CYS A 13 15.13 -0.61 -6.65
CA CYS A 13 14.58 -0.06 -5.41
C CYS A 13 15.64 0.40 -4.41
N LEU A 14 16.80 -0.23 -4.44
CA LEU A 14 17.90 0.08 -3.53
C LEU A 14 18.95 0.98 -4.17
N GLY A 15 18.91 1.17 -5.50
CA GLY A 15 19.75 2.15 -6.21
C GLY A 15 19.51 3.58 -5.77
N GLY A 16 18.30 3.87 -5.27
CA GLY A 16 18.00 5.12 -4.55
C GLY A 16 18.74 5.31 -3.24
N LEU A 17 19.53 4.33 -2.80
CA LEU A 17 20.33 4.41 -1.57
C LEU A 17 21.67 5.09 -1.76
N GLY A 18 22.20 5.16 -2.99
CA GLY A 18 23.29 6.07 -3.31
C GLY A 18 22.88 7.53 -3.16
N ASP A 19 21.57 7.82 -3.23
CA ASP A 19 20.95 9.14 -3.04
C ASP A 19 20.50 9.43 -1.60
N VAL A 20 20.84 8.58 -0.63
CA VAL A 20 20.58 8.78 0.81
C VAL A 20 21.04 10.17 1.27
N TYR A 21 22.10 10.70 0.66
CA TYR A 21 22.61 12.04 0.96
C TYR A 21 21.82 13.17 0.30
N LYS A 22 20.93 12.88 -0.66
CA LYS A 22 20.18 13.87 -1.43
C LYS A 22 18.70 13.97 -1.06
N ARG A 23 18.10 12.88 -0.58
CA ARG A 23 16.71 12.84 -0.12
C ARG A 23 16.62 12.09 1.19
N GLN A 24 16.27 12.81 2.26
CA GLN A 24 16.28 12.30 3.64
C GLN A 24 14.88 12.18 4.24
N HIS A 25 13.86 11.88 3.41
CA HIS A 25 12.52 11.59 3.92
C HIS A 25 12.56 10.33 4.77
N LYS A 26 12.03 10.39 6.00
CA LYS A 26 12.05 9.31 6.99
C LYS A 26 11.46 8.01 6.44
N GLY A 27 10.28 8.08 5.83
CA GLY A 27 9.61 6.93 5.26
C GLY A 27 10.39 6.29 4.10
N GLN A 28 11.04 7.09 3.26
CA GLN A 28 11.90 6.61 2.19
C GLN A 28 13.10 5.81 2.73
N LEU A 29 13.80 6.35 3.73
CA LEU A 29 14.94 5.69 4.36
C LEU A 29 14.53 4.39 5.06
N THR A 30 13.40 4.42 5.77
CA THR A 30 12.84 3.25 6.44
C THR A 30 12.45 2.16 5.43
N THR A 31 11.79 2.53 4.34
CA THR A 31 11.42 1.58 3.29
C THR A 31 12.65 0.96 2.65
N ALA A 32 13.66 1.74 2.29
CA ALA A 32 14.89 1.25 1.71
C ALA A 32 15.63 0.27 2.64
N ARG A 33 15.69 0.57 3.94
CA ARG A 33 16.28 -0.30 4.96
C ARG A 33 15.54 -1.63 5.07
N ASN A 34 14.21 -1.59 5.10
CA ASN A 34 13.38 -2.78 5.19
C ASN A 34 13.58 -3.70 3.97
N PHE A 35 13.61 -3.14 2.77
CA PHE A 35 13.86 -3.92 1.56
C PHE A 35 15.25 -4.57 1.55
N ARG A 36 16.31 -3.89 2.02
CA ARG A 36 17.64 -4.50 2.15
C ARG A 36 17.59 -5.74 3.05
N ARG A 37 16.96 -5.61 4.23
CA ARG A 37 16.84 -6.72 5.19
C ARG A 37 16.02 -7.88 4.63
N LEU A 38 14.93 -7.57 3.93
CA LEU A 38 14.06 -8.59 3.34
C LEU A 38 14.72 -9.35 2.18
N LEU A 39 15.65 -8.73 1.46
CA LEU A 39 16.28 -9.31 0.26
C LEU A 39 17.69 -9.84 0.50
N GLU A 40 18.22 -9.72 1.71
CA GLU A 40 19.55 -10.20 2.08
C GLU A 40 19.65 -11.72 1.88
N GLY A 41 20.71 -12.16 1.17
CA GLY A 41 20.94 -13.57 0.87
C GLY A 41 20.09 -14.14 -0.28
N SER A 42 19.33 -13.32 -1.02
CA SER A 42 18.54 -13.78 -2.16
C SER A 42 19.42 -14.11 -3.37
N GLU A 43 19.36 -15.36 -3.85
CA GLU A 43 20.03 -15.81 -5.08
C GLU A 43 19.48 -15.06 -6.32
N MET A 44 18.19 -14.69 -6.31
CA MET A 44 17.56 -13.97 -7.40
C MET A 44 18.12 -12.56 -7.56
N ILE A 45 18.49 -11.91 -6.46
CA ILE A 45 19.09 -10.57 -6.46
C ILE A 45 20.57 -10.65 -6.85
N ALA A 46 21.27 -11.70 -6.44
CA ALA A 46 22.68 -11.88 -6.71
C ALA A 46 23.00 -12.19 -8.19
N ARG A 47 22.04 -12.71 -8.95
CA ARG A 47 22.26 -13.08 -10.35
C ARG A 47 22.46 -11.85 -11.25
N PRO A 48 23.26 -11.97 -12.33
CA PRO A 48 23.37 -10.91 -13.34
C PRO A 48 22.03 -10.57 -13.96
N LYS A 49 21.69 -9.29 -14.04
CA LYS A 49 20.46 -8.83 -14.68
C LYS A 49 20.64 -8.70 -16.19
N LYS A 50 19.65 -9.16 -16.96
CA LYS A 50 19.59 -9.02 -18.41
C LYS A 50 19.06 -7.65 -18.86
N HIS A 51 18.40 -6.92 -17.99
CA HIS A 51 17.78 -5.63 -18.29
C HIS A 51 18.52 -4.47 -17.65
N VAL A 52 18.58 -3.34 -18.37
CA VAL A 52 19.31 -2.14 -17.90
C VAL A 52 18.69 -1.57 -16.62
N GLN A 53 17.35 -1.52 -16.56
CA GLN A 53 16.63 -0.94 -15.40
C GLN A 53 15.34 -1.72 -15.12
N ASP A 54 14.91 -1.68 -13.84
CA ASP A 54 13.59 -2.15 -13.45
C ASP A 54 12.52 -1.09 -13.72
N PRO A 55 11.25 -1.48 -13.92
CA PRO A 55 10.14 -0.53 -14.00
C PRO A 55 10.05 0.34 -12.73
N TYR A 56 9.48 1.53 -12.86
CA TYR A 56 9.34 2.46 -11.73
C TYR A 56 8.55 1.88 -10.57
N SER A 57 7.55 1.04 -10.83
CA SER A 57 6.77 0.38 -9.79
C SER A 57 7.59 -0.53 -8.86
N PHE A 58 8.80 -0.93 -9.28
CA PHE A 58 9.76 -1.65 -8.45
C PHE A 58 10.89 -0.74 -7.97
N ARG A 59 11.55 0.02 -8.84
CA ARG A 59 12.72 0.80 -8.43
C ARG A 59 12.39 2.07 -7.65
N CYS A 60 11.15 2.58 -7.73
CA CYS A 60 10.69 3.74 -6.99
C CYS A 60 9.91 3.39 -5.70
N ILE A 61 9.94 2.12 -5.27
CA ILE A 61 9.27 1.69 -4.03
C ILE A 61 9.68 2.56 -2.83
N PRO A 62 10.97 2.86 -2.57
CA PRO A 62 11.32 3.69 -1.41
C PRO A 62 10.69 5.08 -1.45
N GLN A 63 10.60 5.69 -2.63
CA GLN A 63 10.02 7.03 -2.81
C GLN A 63 8.51 7.02 -2.59
N VAL A 64 7.81 6.10 -3.23
CA VAL A 64 6.34 6.04 -3.19
C VAL A 64 5.84 5.52 -1.84
N HIS A 65 6.32 4.36 -1.41
CA HIS A 65 5.94 3.82 -0.09
C HIS A 65 6.41 4.72 1.06
N GLY A 66 7.55 5.40 0.87
CA GLY A 66 8.07 6.34 1.86
C GLY A 66 7.16 7.53 2.06
N ALA A 67 6.66 8.13 0.98
CA ALA A 67 5.71 9.25 1.05
C ALA A 67 4.42 8.85 1.77
N SER A 68 3.86 7.67 1.46
CA SER A 68 2.67 7.16 2.15
C SER A 68 2.93 6.90 3.64
N LYS A 69 4.10 6.36 4.01
CA LYS A 69 4.48 6.16 5.43
C LYS A 69 4.59 7.47 6.19
N ASP A 70 5.21 8.49 5.61
CA ASP A 70 5.33 9.80 6.24
C ASP A 70 3.94 10.45 6.44
N THR A 71 3.02 10.25 5.50
CA THR A 71 1.61 10.68 5.62
C THR A 71 0.90 9.92 6.74
N ILE A 72 1.06 8.60 6.83
CA ILE A 72 0.47 7.77 7.89
C ILE A 72 0.99 8.22 9.28
N ASP A 73 2.27 8.47 9.41
CA ASP A 73 2.88 8.98 10.66
C ASP A 73 2.29 10.35 11.04
N TYR A 74 2.14 11.27 10.08
CA TYR A 74 1.53 12.58 10.30
C TYR A 74 0.07 12.46 10.79
N VAL A 75 -0.74 11.68 10.09
CA VAL A 75 -2.15 11.47 10.44
C VAL A 75 -2.28 10.78 11.79
N GLY A 76 -1.39 9.82 12.09
CA GLY A 76 -1.32 9.18 13.42
C GLY A 76 -1.15 10.21 14.54
N GLY A 77 -0.26 11.19 14.37
CA GLY A 77 -0.06 12.27 15.33
C GLY A 77 -1.29 13.19 15.49
N VAL A 78 -2.02 13.47 14.39
CA VAL A 78 -3.28 14.22 14.46
C VAL A 78 -4.32 13.45 15.27
N LEU A 79 -4.49 12.16 15.01
CA LEU A 79 -5.45 11.32 15.72
C LEU A 79 -5.10 11.18 17.21
N GLU A 80 -3.82 11.02 17.53
CA GLU A 80 -3.36 10.95 18.93
C GLU A 80 -3.67 12.25 19.68
N THR A 81 -3.49 13.40 19.02
CA THR A 81 -3.85 14.70 19.58
C THR A 81 -5.35 14.80 19.84
N GLU A 82 -6.18 14.45 18.85
CA GLU A 82 -7.64 14.53 18.96
C GLU A 82 -8.20 13.61 20.05
N ILE A 83 -7.72 12.37 20.14
CA ILE A 83 -8.14 11.40 21.18
C ILE A 83 -7.88 11.94 22.60
N ASN A 84 -6.87 12.76 22.78
CA ASN A 84 -6.49 13.35 24.06
C ASN A 84 -7.04 14.77 24.28
N SER A 85 -7.86 15.29 23.37
CA SER A 85 -8.39 16.65 23.42
C SER A 85 -9.82 16.67 23.96
N PRO A 86 -10.21 17.71 24.71
CA PRO A 86 -11.62 17.92 25.08
C PRO A 86 -12.36 18.49 23.87
N THR A 87 -12.99 17.61 23.10
CA THR A 87 -13.65 17.93 21.81
C THR A 87 -15.15 18.13 21.93
N ASP A 88 -15.59 18.92 22.92
CA ASP A 88 -17.01 19.17 23.15
C ASP A 88 -17.29 20.67 23.40
N ASN A 89 -18.57 21.00 23.54
CA ASN A 89 -19.11 22.30 23.91
C ASN A 89 -20.33 22.13 24.85
N PRO A 90 -20.30 22.78 26.05
CA PRO A 90 -19.22 23.60 26.58
C PRO A 90 -18.05 22.80 27.12
N THR A 91 -16.86 23.40 27.13
CA THR A 91 -15.70 22.87 27.85
C THR A 91 -15.71 23.36 29.29
N ILE A 92 -15.57 22.44 30.25
CA ILE A 92 -15.67 22.71 31.70
C ILE A 92 -14.27 22.54 32.32
N PHE A 93 -13.87 23.54 33.11
CA PHE A 93 -12.62 23.55 33.88
C PHE A 93 -12.93 23.62 35.37
N PRO A 94 -13.18 22.49 36.03
CA PRO A 94 -13.66 22.47 37.43
C PRO A 94 -12.70 23.16 38.41
N GLU A 95 -11.38 23.02 38.18
CA GLU A 95 -10.35 23.60 39.07
C GLU A 95 -10.32 25.13 39.06
N LYS A 96 -10.90 25.74 38.02
CA LYS A 96 -10.95 27.19 37.83
C LYS A 96 -12.34 27.76 37.96
N ASP A 97 -13.35 26.88 38.14
CA ASP A 97 -14.78 27.24 38.13
C ASP A 97 -15.17 28.03 36.88
N ILE A 98 -14.66 27.54 35.72
CA ILE A 98 -14.88 28.19 34.42
C ILE A 98 -15.58 27.23 33.48
N ILE A 99 -16.61 27.74 32.78
CA ILE A 99 -17.33 27.09 31.69
C ILE A 99 -17.11 27.93 30.43
N VAL A 100 -16.58 27.34 29.37
CA VAL A 100 -16.30 28.03 28.11
C VAL A 100 -17.15 27.43 27.00
N SER A 101 -18.00 28.26 26.39
CA SER A 101 -18.65 27.89 25.14
C SER A 101 -17.78 28.33 23.96
N ALA A 102 -17.27 27.34 23.19
CA ALA A 102 -16.35 27.55 22.08
C ALA A 102 -16.54 26.50 20.99
N GLY A 103 -15.74 26.55 19.95
CA GLY A 103 -15.84 25.67 18.76
C GLY A 103 -14.97 24.42 18.79
N ASN A 104 -14.56 23.94 19.96
CA ASN A 104 -13.59 22.83 20.04
C ASN A 104 -14.16 21.45 19.59
N PHE A 105 -15.45 21.40 19.32
CA PHE A 105 -16.14 20.26 18.73
C PHE A 105 -15.94 20.14 17.22
N HIS A 106 -15.39 21.16 16.55
CA HIS A 106 -15.32 21.18 15.09
C HIS A 106 -14.29 20.20 14.55
N GLY A 107 -14.76 19.13 13.88
CA GLY A 107 -13.93 18.01 13.42
C GLY A 107 -13.09 18.25 12.17
N GLN A 108 -12.80 19.51 11.79
CA GLN A 108 -12.02 19.83 10.59
C GLN A 108 -10.61 19.27 10.61
N PRO A 109 -9.86 19.20 11.72
CA PRO A 109 -8.54 18.57 11.76
C PRO A 109 -8.60 17.10 11.33
N ILE A 110 -9.61 16.35 11.80
CA ILE A 110 -9.80 14.95 11.43
C ILE A 110 -10.25 14.84 9.97
N ALA A 111 -11.16 15.70 9.49
CA ALA A 111 -11.63 15.66 8.10
C ALA A 111 -10.46 15.77 7.10
N LEU A 112 -9.57 16.75 7.30
CA LEU A 112 -8.36 16.92 6.48
C LEU A 112 -7.42 15.72 6.58
N ALA A 113 -7.19 15.23 7.80
CA ALA A 113 -6.30 14.08 8.02
C ALA A 113 -6.83 12.82 7.33
N MET A 114 -8.14 12.54 7.37
CA MET A 114 -8.76 11.38 6.72
C MET A 114 -8.68 11.46 5.19
N ASP A 115 -8.93 12.61 4.58
CA ASP A 115 -8.80 12.78 3.13
C ASP A 115 -7.33 12.64 2.70
N PHE A 116 -6.38 13.21 3.44
CA PHE A 116 -4.97 13.06 3.14
C PHE A 116 -4.50 11.60 3.26
N LEU A 117 -4.97 10.88 4.28
CA LEU A 117 -4.68 9.46 4.44
C LEU A 117 -5.31 8.61 3.32
N ALA A 118 -6.52 8.95 2.88
CA ALA A 118 -7.17 8.25 1.76
C ALA A 118 -6.31 8.32 0.48
N ILE A 119 -5.74 9.49 0.17
CA ILE A 119 -4.83 9.66 -0.98
C ILE A 119 -3.58 8.79 -0.81
N ALA A 120 -2.94 8.82 0.36
CA ALA A 120 -1.71 8.07 0.62
C ALA A 120 -1.92 6.54 0.56
N VAL A 121 -3.05 6.05 1.06
CA VAL A 121 -3.41 4.61 1.02
C VAL A 121 -3.80 4.18 -0.39
N ALA A 122 -4.56 5.01 -1.13
CA ALA A 122 -4.90 4.72 -2.52
C ALA A 122 -3.66 4.60 -3.41
N GLU A 123 -2.61 5.40 -3.17
CA GLU A 123 -1.35 5.32 -3.92
C GLU A 123 -0.59 4.02 -3.65
N LEU A 124 -0.67 3.44 -2.44
CA LEU A 124 -0.14 2.10 -2.18
C LEU A 124 -0.84 1.04 -3.04
N GLY A 125 -2.15 1.13 -3.20
CA GLY A 125 -2.91 0.27 -4.10
C GLY A 125 -2.55 0.50 -5.57
N ASN A 126 -2.37 1.75 -5.98
CA ASN A 126 -2.03 2.12 -7.35
C ASN A 126 -0.66 1.53 -7.77
N ILE A 127 0.39 1.74 -6.99
CA ILE A 127 1.71 1.17 -7.32
C ILE A 127 1.72 -0.36 -7.25
N SER A 128 0.95 -0.96 -6.34
CA SER A 128 0.75 -2.41 -6.24
C SER A 128 0.14 -2.99 -7.52
N GLU A 129 -0.92 -2.39 -8.02
CA GLU A 129 -1.56 -2.81 -9.28
C GLU A 129 -0.58 -2.71 -10.46
N ARG A 130 0.26 -1.67 -10.54
CA ARG A 130 1.31 -1.59 -11.57
C ARG A 130 2.30 -2.76 -11.50
N ARG A 131 2.63 -3.25 -10.31
CA ARG A 131 3.48 -4.44 -10.14
C ARG A 131 2.75 -5.72 -10.58
N ILE A 132 1.47 -5.87 -10.22
CA ILE A 132 0.62 -6.98 -10.69
C ILE A 132 0.64 -7.04 -12.22
N TYR A 133 0.36 -5.92 -12.89
CA TYR A 133 0.41 -5.82 -14.35
C TYR A 133 1.76 -6.27 -14.93
N LYS A 134 2.87 -5.83 -14.31
CA LYS A 134 4.22 -6.22 -14.77
C LYS A 134 4.51 -7.71 -14.56
N LEU A 135 4.04 -8.31 -13.48
CA LEU A 135 4.23 -9.73 -13.22
C LEU A 135 3.55 -10.61 -14.26
N ILE A 136 2.33 -10.24 -14.71
CA ILE A 136 1.56 -11.05 -15.67
C ILE A 136 1.91 -10.78 -17.15
N SER A 137 2.78 -9.81 -17.44
CA SER A 137 3.01 -9.31 -18.80
C SER A 137 3.81 -10.26 -19.72
N GLY A 138 4.28 -11.39 -19.23
CA GLY A 138 5.17 -12.29 -19.98
C GLY A 138 6.59 -11.76 -20.18
N ALA A 139 6.94 -10.68 -19.47
CA ALA A 139 8.26 -10.08 -19.51
C ALA A 139 9.18 -10.65 -18.41
N ARG A 140 10.49 -10.38 -18.53
CA ARG A 140 11.49 -10.70 -17.51
C ARG A 140 11.53 -12.17 -17.14
N GLU A 141 11.43 -13.04 -18.12
CA GLU A 141 11.54 -14.51 -17.97
C GLU A 141 10.39 -15.11 -17.13
N LEU A 142 9.27 -14.42 -17.02
CA LEU A 142 8.04 -14.97 -16.47
C LEU A 142 7.09 -15.33 -17.62
N PRO A 143 6.29 -16.39 -17.48
CA PRO A 143 5.29 -16.73 -18.48
C PRO A 143 4.17 -15.68 -18.49
N SER A 144 3.57 -15.44 -19.65
CA SER A 144 2.38 -14.60 -19.77
C SER A 144 1.28 -15.12 -18.86
N PHE A 145 0.64 -14.20 -18.16
CA PHE A 145 -0.43 -14.47 -17.19
C PHE A 145 -0.06 -15.45 -16.05
N LEU A 146 1.26 -15.67 -15.80
CA LEU A 146 1.78 -16.55 -14.74
C LEU A 146 1.23 -17.97 -14.78
N VAL A 147 1.07 -18.54 -15.98
CA VAL A 147 0.65 -19.93 -16.20
C VAL A 147 1.59 -20.63 -17.17
N ALA A 148 1.76 -21.96 -16.99
CA ALA A 148 2.68 -22.75 -17.81
C ALA A 148 2.25 -22.86 -19.28
N LYS A 149 0.95 -22.77 -19.55
CA LYS A 149 0.36 -22.93 -20.90
C LYS A 149 -0.55 -21.73 -21.20
N PRO A 150 0.02 -20.52 -21.46
CA PRO A 150 -0.78 -19.35 -21.84
C PRO A 150 -1.48 -19.60 -23.17
N GLY A 151 -2.68 -19.08 -23.33
CA GLY A 151 -3.56 -19.34 -24.47
C GLY A 151 -4.54 -20.46 -24.24
N LEU A 152 -4.15 -21.58 -23.62
CA LEU A 152 -5.06 -22.57 -23.07
C LEU A 152 -5.66 -22.08 -21.74
N ASN A 153 -4.85 -21.40 -20.94
CA ASN A 153 -5.24 -20.81 -19.66
C ASN A 153 -5.17 -19.28 -19.75
N SER A 154 -6.14 -18.61 -19.15
CA SER A 154 -6.17 -17.15 -18.93
C SER A 154 -5.37 -16.74 -17.68
N GLY A 155 -5.18 -17.67 -16.74
CA GLY A 155 -4.36 -17.51 -15.54
C GLY A 155 -4.73 -16.29 -14.70
N PHE A 156 -3.75 -15.46 -14.45
CA PHE A 156 -3.86 -14.29 -13.56
C PHE A 156 -4.35 -13.02 -14.28
N MET A 157 -4.88 -13.13 -15.49
CA MET A 157 -5.47 -11.99 -16.21
C MET A 157 -6.65 -11.39 -15.43
N ILE A 158 -7.59 -12.21 -14.96
CA ILE A 158 -8.79 -11.72 -14.25
C ILE A 158 -8.45 -11.12 -12.86
N PRO A 159 -7.55 -11.69 -12.04
CA PRO A 159 -7.07 -10.99 -10.85
C PRO A 159 -6.50 -9.59 -11.12
N GLN A 160 -5.77 -9.39 -12.22
CA GLN A 160 -5.28 -8.07 -12.59
C GLN A 160 -6.42 -7.13 -12.98
N TYR A 161 -7.43 -7.57 -13.74
CA TYR A 161 -8.62 -6.76 -14.01
C TYR A 161 -9.34 -6.34 -12.73
N ALA A 162 -9.47 -7.26 -11.76
CA ALA A 162 -10.06 -6.94 -10.46
C ALA A 162 -9.26 -5.87 -9.73
N ALA A 163 -7.93 -6.01 -9.66
CA ALA A 163 -7.06 -5.01 -9.05
C ALA A 163 -7.16 -3.64 -9.72
N ALA A 164 -7.17 -3.60 -11.06
CA ALA A 164 -7.31 -2.36 -11.83
C ALA A 164 -8.66 -1.67 -11.57
N SER A 165 -9.76 -2.44 -11.50
CA SER A 165 -11.09 -1.93 -11.18
C SER A 165 -11.14 -1.33 -9.78
N ILE A 166 -10.57 -2.01 -8.78
CA ILE A 166 -10.52 -1.55 -7.39
C ILE A 166 -9.72 -0.25 -7.27
N VAL A 167 -8.58 -0.15 -7.94
CA VAL A 167 -7.76 1.07 -7.96
C VAL A 167 -8.50 2.23 -8.63
N SER A 168 -9.22 1.97 -9.72
CA SER A 168 -10.06 2.97 -10.38
C SER A 168 -11.17 3.50 -9.45
N GLN A 169 -11.82 2.61 -8.67
CA GLN A 169 -12.79 3.01 -7.67
C GLN A 169 -12.15 3.85 -6.56
N SER A 170 -10.99 3.43 -6.04
CA SER A 170 -10.28 4.16 -4.98
C SER A 170 -9.91 5.58 -5.40
N LYS A 171 -9.55 5.81 -6.67
CA LYS A 171 -9.34 7.16 -7.21
C LYS A 171 -10.57 8.06 -7.03
N GLY A 172 -11.77 7.55 -7.31
CA GLY A 172 -13.02 8.29 -7.08
C GLY A 172 -13.28 8.58 -5.61
N LEU A 173 -12.86 7.72 -4.71
CA LEU A 173 -12.99 7.91 -3.26
C LEU A 173 -11.99 8.91 -2.66
N CYS A 174 -10.97 9.32 -3.42
CA CYS A 174 -9.99 10.32 -2.98
C CYS A 174 -10.43 11.77 -3.18
N TRP A 175 -11.63 12.04 -3.71
CA TRP A 175 -12.16 13.39 -3.75
C TRP A 175 -12.29 13.93 -2.32
N PRO A 176 -11.76 15.12 -2.01
CA PRO A 176 -11.75 15.61 -0.65
C PRO A 176 -13.17 15.98 -0.20
N ALA A 177 -13.60 15.43 0.94
CA ALA A 177 -14.82 15.84 1.63
C ALA A 177 -14.55 17.00 2.59
N SER A 178 -13.30 17.14 3.03
CA SER A 178 -12.89 18.15 4.01
C SER A 178 -12.98 19.59 3.52
N CYS A 179 -13.11 19.82 2.21
CA CYS A 179 -13.30 21.16 1.63
C CYS A 179 -14.78 21.48 1.35
N ASP A 180 -15.70 20.62 1.75
CA ASP A 180 -17.14 20.81 1.64
C ASP A 180 -17.75 21.19 3.00
N SER A 181 -18.91 21.84 2.97
CA SER A 181 -19.67 22.20 4.15
C SER A 181 -21.15 22.36 3.80
N ILE A 182 -22.02 22.26 4.81
CA ILE A 182 -23.44 22.56 4.72
C ILE A 182 -23.84 23.48 5.90
N PRO A 183 -24.84 24.37 5.74
CA PRO A 183 -25.44 25.03 6.87
C PRO A 183 -26.44 24.10 7.56
N SER A 184 -26.54 24.19 8.90
CA SER A 184 -27.50 23.46 9.73
C SER A 184 -28.05 24.34 10.83
N SER A 185 -29.03 23.83 11.62
CA SER A 185 -29.61 24.51 12.80
C SER A 185 -30.02 25.94 12.52
N GLN A 186 -30.77 26.16 11.43
CA GLN A 186 -31.27 27.49 10.98
C GLN A 186 -30.12 28.50 10.72
N GLY A 187 -28.98 28.01 10.29
CA GLY A 187 -27.81 28.86 10.00
C GLY A 187 -26.92 29.17 11.20
N GLN A 188 -27.22 28.65 12.38
CA GLN A 188 -26.31 28.76 13.53
C GLN A 188 -25.01 27.95 13.28
N GLU A 189 -25.14 26.80 12.65
CA GLU A 189 -24.06 25.96 12.19
C GLU A 189 -23.85 26.20 10.69
N ASP A 190 -23.35 27.38 10.34
CA ASP A 190 -23.20 27.83 8.95
C ASP A 190 -21.95 27.21 8.27
N HIS A 191 -21.08 26.60 9.04
CA HIS A 191 -19.92 25.83 8.58
C HIS A 191 -19.68 24.61 9.48
N VAL A 192 -19.80 23.41 8.90
CA VAL A 192 -19.55 22.13 9.59
C VAL A 192 -18.48 21.35 8.87
N SER A 193 -17.74 20.47 9.59
CA SER A 193 -16.82 19.55 8.97
C SER A 193 -17.56 18.38 8.33
N MET A 194 -17.07 17.90 7.20
CA MET A 194 -17.54 16.68 6.54
C MET A 194 -16.68 15.46 6.91
N GLY A 195 -16.22 15.40 8.16
CA GLY A 195 -15.31 14.38 8.68
C GLY A 195 -15.85 12.96 8.57
N SER A 196 -17.15 12.75 8.81
CA SER A 196 -17.81 11.44 8.64
C SER A 196 -17.72 10.94 7.20
N ASN A 197 -17.91 11.83 6.21
CA ASN A 197 -17.76 11.50 4.80
C ASN A 197 -16.29 11.17 4.45
N ALA A 198 -15.35 11.95 4.96
CA ALA A 198 -13.92 11.66 4.78
C ALA A 198 -13.54 10.30 5.37
N ALA A 199 -13.96 10.00 6.60
CA ALA A 199 -13.67 8.74 7.30
C ALA A 199 -14.28 7.52 6.61
N THR A 200 -15.53 7.59 6.17
CA THR A 200 -16.21 6.48 5.49
C THR A 200 -15.61 6.18 4.12
N LYS A 201 -15.17 7.21 3.38
CA LYS A 201 -14.42 7.03 2.13
C LYS A 201 -13.06 6.39 2.39
N LEU A 202 -12.30 6.89 3.37
CA LEU A 202 -11.03 6.32 3.77
C LEU A 202 -11.17 4.83 4.12
N TYR A 203 -12.17 4.47 4.92
CA TYR A 203 -12.42 3.07 5.29
C TYR A 203 -12.55 2.17 4.05
N ARG A 204 -13.30 2.62 3.04
CA ARG A 204 -13.43 1.89 1.76
C ARG A 204 -12.10 1.80 1.00
N VAL A 205 -11.32 2.89 0.98
CA VAL A 205 -9.99 2.89 0.34
C VAL A 205 -9.05 1.90 1.02
N VAL A 206 -9.07 1.80 2.35
CA VAL A 206 -8.28 0.82 3.10
C VAL A 206 -8.65 -0.60 2.70
N LEU A 207 -9.94 -0.96 2.72
CA LEU A 207 -10.40 -2.29 2.32
C LEU A 207 -10.07 -2.62 0.86
N ASN A 208 -10.17 -1.65 -0.02
CA ASN A 208 -9.80 -1.78 -1.42
C ASN A 208 -8.29 -2.04 -1.57
N THR A 209 -7.47 -1.27 -0.88
CA THR A 209 -6.01 -1.43 -0.92
C THR A 209 -5.59 -2.78 -0.36
N GLU A 210 -6.19 -3.24 0.73
CA GLU A 210 -5.95 -4.58 1.29
C GLU A 210 -6.21 -5.68 0.25
N ARG A 211 -7.31 -5.60 -0.50
CA ARG A 211 -7.61 -6.55 -1.59
C ARG A 211 -6.59 -6.48 -2.72
N VAL A 212 -6.15 -5.29 -3.11
CA VAL A 212 -5.11 -5.14 -4.14
C VAL A 212 -3.78 -5.73 -3.68
N LEU A 213 -3.40 -5.53 -2.42
CA LEU A 213 -2.20 -6.14 -1.83
C LEU A 213 -2.31 -7.67 -1.76
N ALA A 214 -3.48 -8.21 -1.45
CA ALA A 214 -3.74 -9.64 -1.48
C ALA A 214 -3.59 -10.22 -2.89
N ILE A 215 -4.08 -9.53 -3.91
CA ILE A 215 -3.89 -9.92 -5.32
C ILE A 215 -2.40 -9.81 -5.70
N GLU A 216 -1.68 -8.79 -5.23
CA GLU A 216 -0.23 -8.70 -5.47
C GLU A 216 0.52 -9.87 -4.84
N LEU A 217 0.22 -10.21 -3.58
CA LEU A 217 0.81 -11.36 -2.90
C LEU A 217 0.56 -12.66 -3.66
N LEU A 218 -0.69 -12.89 -4.10
CA LEU A 218 -1.08 -14.05 -4.91
C LEU A 218 -0.26 -14.13 -6.20
N ASN A 219 -0.13 -13.03 -6.94
CA ASN A 219 0.67 -12.95 -8.16
C ASN A 219 2.17 -13.13 -7.90
N ALA A 220 2.70 -12.52 -6.85
CA ALA A 220 4.11 -12.61 -6.50
C ALA A 220 4.51 -14.03 -6.07
N ALA A 221 3.68 -14.67 -5.25
CA ALA A 221 3.88 -16.06 -4.86
C ALA A 221 3.87 -17.00 -6.08
N GLN A 222 2.94 -16.80 -7.00
CA GLN A 222 2.89 -17.56 -8.25
C GLN A 222 4.16 -17.33 -9.09
N ALA A 223 4.60 -16.08 -9.24
CA ALA A 223 5.79 -15.72 -10.01
C ALA A 223 7.08 -16.31 -9.43
N LEU A 224 7.19 -16.40 -8.11
CA LEU A 224 8.36 -16.98 -7.45
C LEU A 224 8.56 -18.46 -7.80
N GLU A 225 7.48 -19.22 -7.94
CA GLU A 225 7.58 -20.63 -8.32
C GLU A 225 8.15 -20.83 -9.73
N PHE A 226 7.86 -19.91 -10.67
CA PHE A 226 8.48 -19.93 -11.99
C PHE A 226 9.97 -19.56 -12.00
N ARG A 227 10.50 -19.11 -10.86
CA ARG A 227 11.93 -18.84 -10.69
C ARG A 227 12.72 -20.01 -10.14
N ARG A 228 12.05 -21.08 -9.72
CA ARG A 228 12.74 -22.28 -9.23
C ARG A 228 13.72 -22.81 -10.30
N PRO A 229 14.91 -23.34 -9.91
CA PRO A 229 15.31 -23.69 -8.54
C PRO A 229 15.89 -22.52 -7.71
N LEU A 230 16.02 -21.29 -8.26
CA LEU A 230 16.54 -20.14 -7.54
C LEU A 230 15.66 -19.83 -6.30
N ARG A 231 16.31 -19.51 -5.21
CA ARG A 231 15.65 -19.15 -3.96
C ARG A 231 15.76 -17.66 -3.67
N SER A 232 14.71 -17.15 -3.06
CA SER A 232 14.72 -15.80 -2.48
C SER A 232 15.49 -15.81 -1.15
N SER A 233 15.44 -14.71 -0.42
CA SER A 233 15.98 -14.63 0.95
C SER A 233 15.18 -15.53 1.89
N LYS A 234 15.79 -15.91 3.02
CA LYS A 234 15.12 -16.77 4.02
C LYS A 234 13.78 -16.18 4.50
N PRO A 235 13.64 -14.88 4.87
CA PRO A 235 12.35 -14.33 5.27
C PRO A 235 11.26 -14.48 4.21
N ILE A 236 11.61 -14.29 2.94
CA ILE A 236 10.66 -14.42 1.82
C ILE A 236 10.28 -15.89 1.58
N GLU A 237 11.23 -16.82 1.68
CA GLU A 237 10.94 -18.26 1.55
C GLU A 237 10.08 -18.77 2.70
N ASP A 238 10.33 -18.31 3.94
CA ASP A 238 9.51 -18.65 5.11
C ASP A 238 8.07 -18.12 4.94
N LEU A 239 7.92 -16.87 4.48
CA LEU A 239 6.62 -16.28 4.15
C LEU A 239 5.89 -17.08 3.05
N LEU A 240 6.59 -17.42 1.97
CA LEU A 240 6.02 -18.21 0.89
C LEU A 240 5.57 -19.59 1.39
N ALA A 241 6.35 -20.24 2.23
CA ALA A 241 6.01 -21.55 2.81
C ALA A 241 4.76 -21.45 3.72
N ALA A 242 4.64 -20.39 4.51
CA ALA A 242 3.44 -20.12 5.31
C ALA A 242 2.22 -19.86 4.42
N TYR A 243 2.36 -19.00 3.42
CA TYR A 243 1.30 -18.65 2.48
C TYR A 243 0.79 -19.87 1.70
N ARG A 244 1.66 -20.77 1.26
CA ARG A 244 1.31 -21.97 0.50
C ARG A 244 0.48 -23.00 1.28
N LYS A 245 0.39 -22.89 2.60
CA LYS A 245 -0.55 -23.68 3.40
C LYS A 245 -2.01 -23.28 3.17
N HIS A 246 -2.24 -22.05 2.71
CA HIS A 246 -3.58 -21.47 2.51
C HIS A 246 -3.92 -21.29 1.03
N VAL A 247 -2.92 -21.00 0.20
CA VAL A 247 -3.11 -20.70 -1.22
C VAL A 247 -2.16 -21.56 -2.06
N PRO A 248 -2.65 -22.59 -2.76
CA PRO A 248 -1.83 -23.49 -3.58
C PRO A 248 -1.26 -22.77 -4.81
N PHE A 249 -0.27 -23.41 -5.46
CA PHE A 249 0.16 -23.02 -6.80
C PHE A 249 -0.96 -23.29 -7.81
N VAL A 250 -1.16 -22.39 -8.76
CA VAL A 250 -2.21 -22.46 -9.79
C VAL A 250 -1.60 -23.02 -11.07
N GLU A 251 -1.91 -24.27 -11.39
CA GLU A 251 -1.45 -24.92 -12.62
C GLU A 251 -2.35 -24.62 -13.81
N ASN A 252 -3.66 -24.64 -13.59
CA ASN A 252 -4.70 -24.44 -14.59
C ASN A 252 -5.74 -23.43 -14.09
N ASP A 253 -6.52 -22.88 -15.01
CA ASP A 253 -7.61 -21.96 -14.70
C ASP A 253 -8.57 -22.55 -13.66
N GLN A 254 -8.89 -21.74 -12.67
CA GLN A 254 -9.83 -22.07 -11.61
C GLN A 254 -10.53 -20.80 -11.11
N VAL A 255 -11.45 -20.97 -10.18
CA VAL A 255 -12.17 -19.84 -9.56
C VAL A 255 -11.23 -19.06 -8.67
N MET A 256 -10.87 -17.84 -9.09
CA MET A 256 -9.80 -17.03 -8.46
C MET A 256 -10.26 -16.26 -7.24
N TYR A 257 -11.55 -15.93 -7.08
CA TYR A 257 -12.00 -15.12 -5.95
C TYR A 257 -11.74 -15.80 -4.59
N THR A 258 -11.85 -17.13 -4.53
CA THR A 258 -11.56 -17.91 -3.31
C THR A 258 -10.12 -17.79 -2.88
N LEU A 259 -9.19 -17.73 -3.83
CA LEU A 259 -7.76 -17.55 -3.58
C LEU A 259 -7.45 -16.11 -3.15
N ILE A 260 -8.16 -15.13 -3.72
CA ILE A 260 -8.06 -13.72 -3.30
C ILE A 260 -8.55 -13.56 -1.86
N ASP A 261 -9.70 -14.13 -1.51
CA ASP A 261 -10.25 -14.07 -0.15
C ASP A 261 -9.33 -14.79 0.87
N ALA A 262 -8.76 -15.94 0.50
CA ALA A 262 -7.77 -16.60 1.32
C ALA A 262 -6.51 -15.75 1.52
N SER A 263 -6.09 -15.02 0.49
CA SER A 263 -4.95 -14.09 0.56
C SER A 263 -5.24 -12.88 1.45
N VAL A 264 -6.46 -12.33 1.40
CA VAL A 264 -6.91 -11.27 2.32
C VAL A 264 -6.85 -11.77 3.76
N LYS A 265 -7.43 -12.93 4.05
CA LYS A 265 -7.41 -13.53 5.39
C LYS A 265 -5.99 -13.76 5.88
N PHE A 266 -5.10 -14.25 5.02
CA PHE A 266 -3.69 -14.43 5.35
C PHE A 266 -3.03 -13.11 5.79
N LEU A 267 -3.23 -12.02 5.03
CA LEU A 267 -2.69 -10.71 5.38
C LEU A 267 -3.24 -10.16 6.71
N GLN A 268 -4.49 -10.52 7.06
CA GLN A 268 -5.15 -10.05 8.30
C GLN A 268 -4.73 -10.87 9.54
N THR A 269 -4.35 -12.13 9.38
CA THR A 269 -4.13 -13.05 10.49
C THR A 269 -2.66 -13.35 10.75
N GLU A 270 -1.82 -13.34 9.73
CA GLU A 270 -0.40 -13.61 9.89
C GLU A 270 0.36 -12.36 10.35
N LYS A 271 1.16 -12.54 11.40
CA LYS A 271 2.11 -11.50 11.85
C LYS A 271 3.34 -11.57 10.92
N LEU A 272 3.37 -10.67 9.96
CA LEU A 272 4.46 -10.55 8.98
C LEU A 272 5.68 -9.82 9.56
#